data_f4935fa599b73c2e2a3fc37bc1e3a98f
#
_entry.id   f4935fa599b73c2e2a3fc37bc1e3a98f
#
_cell.length_a   1.000
_cell.length_b   1.000
_cell.length_c   1.000
_cell.angle_alpha   90.00
_cell.angle_beta   90.00
_cell.angle_gamma   90.00
#
_symmetry.space_group_name_H-M   'P 1'
#
loop_
_entity.id
_entity.type
_entity.pdbx_description
1 polymer ?
#
loop_
_entity_poly.entity_id
_entity_poly.type
_entity_poly.pdbx_seq_one_letter_code
_entity_poly.pdbx_strand_id
1 'polypeptide(L)'
;IPKRHIRKTDVTKSHCKIDGSCCNTPSPAHEFCYRHQCFETTKQVVKLLGIPEGKYSQTFQSRLAGDKWLTPYTDVEINKMPEQGIKKLAVVTPAFVADCLETLEEIAMEANHQFKEHGGEEFLAVPCLNDEDEWCGVVANWIKDWGSQS
;
A
#
# COMPACT_ATOMS: atom_id res chain seq x y z
N ILE A 1 -1.96 9.16 -2.43
CA ILE A 1 -1.63 10.56 -2.73
C ILE A 1 -2.25 11.00 -4.05
N PRO A 2 -2.49 12.30 -4.29
CA PRO A 2 -2.94 12.81 -5.58
C PRO A 2 -1.95 12.52 -6.72
N LYS A 3 -2.45 12.09 -7.88
CA LYS A 3 -1.61 11.73 -9.05
C LYS A 3 -0.67 12.86 -9.51
N ARG A 4 -1.07 14.11 -9.31
CA ARG A 4 -0.22 15.27 -9.68
C ARG A 4 1.10 15.32 -8.86
N HIS A 5 1.13 14.74 -7.65
CA HIS A 5 2.32 14.75 -6.78
C HIS A 5 3.37 13.74 -7.23
N ILE A 6 2.99 12.68 -7.94
CA ILE A 6 3.93 11.69 -8.46
C ILE A 6 5.04 12.34 -9.32
N ARG A 7 4.67 13.28 -10.17
CA ARG A 7 5.65 13.98 -11.03
C ARG A 7 6.57 14.94 -10.27
N LYS A 8 6.20 15.38 -9.07
CA LYS A 8 7.01 16.33 -8.31
C LYS A 8 8.28 15.70 -7.74
N THR A 9 8.29 14.38 -7.55
CA THR A 9 9.44 13.63 -7.03
C THR A 9 10.32 13.05 -8.14
N ASP A 10 9.95 13.26 -9.41
CA ASP A 10 10.72 12.78 -10.56
C ASP A 10 11.94 13.66 -10.80
N VAL A 11 13.10 13.20 -10.32
CA VAL A 11 14.40 13.89 -10.50
C VAL A 11 14.80 14.01 -11.97
N THR A 12 14.27 13.14 -12.84
CA THR A 12 14.55 13.17 -14.29
C THR A 12 13.64 14.14 -15.04
N LYS A 13 12.53 14.58 -14.42
CA LYS A 13 11.48 15.46 -14.97
C LYS A 13 10.72 14.92 -16.19
N SER A 14 11.01 13.70 -16.63
CA SER A 14 10.47 13.11 -17.85
C SER A 14 10.01 11.65 -17.74
N HIS A 15 10.41 10.95 -16.68
CA HIS A 15 10.15 9.51 -16.54
C HIS A 15 8.74 9.21 -16.04
N CYS A 16 8.28 9.90 -15.00
CA CYS A 16 7.03 9.56 -14.33
C CYS A 16 5.78 9.82 -15.17
N LYS A 17 4.96 8.78 -15.34
CA LYS A 17 3.67 8.82 -16.04
C LYS A 17 2.52 8.63 -15.08
N ILE A 18 1.40 9.31 -15.34
CA ILE A 18 0.22 9.26 -14.47
C ILE A 18 -0.42 7.86 -14.48
N ASP A 19 -0.39 7.18 -15.63
CA ASP A 19 -0.96 5.84 -15.81
C ASP A 19 -0.20 4.72 -15.07
N GLY A 20 1.06 4.96 -14.68
CA GLY A 20 1.89 4.00 -13.97
C GLY A 20 2.80 3.15 -14.84
N SER A 21 2.72 3.25 -16.15
CA SER A 21 3.56 2.45 -17.07
C SER A 21 5.07 2.65 -16.86
N CYS A 22 5.46 3.81 -16.30
CA CYS A 22 6.86 4.09 -15.95
C CYS A 22 7.41 3.18 -14.84
N CYS A 23 6.58 2.58 -13.98
CA CYS A 23 7.04 1.72 -12.90
C CYS A 23 7.71 0.42 -13.39
N ASN A 24 7.46 0.03 -14.64
CA ASN A 24 8.00 -1.19 -15.25
C ASN A 24 9.39 -0.99 -15.88
N THR A 25 9.89 0.24 -15.94
CA THR A 25 11.19 0.56 -16.55
C THR A 25 12.10 1.20 -15.50
N PRO A 26 13.27 0.63 -15.19
CA PRO A 26 14.18 1.18 -14.19
C PRO A 26 14.54 2.66 -14.45
N SER A 27 14.57 3.45 -13.37
CA SER A 27 14.88 4.88 -13.45
C SER A 27 15.34 5.42 -12.10
N PRO A 28 16.24 6.42 -12.06
CA PRO A 28 16.56 7.15 -10.82
C PRO A 28 15.34 7.82 -10.17
N ALA A 29 14.29 8.11 -10.93
CA ALA A 29 13.03 8.65 -10.40
C ALA A 29 12.35 7.70 -9.39
N HIS A 30 12.65 6.41 -9.42
CA HIS A 30 12.04 5.41 -8.53
C HIS A 30 12.47 5.58 -7.07
N GLU A 31 13.65 6.13 -6.81
CA GLU A 31 14.16 6.36 -5.45
C GLU A 31 13.19 7.19 -4.60
N PHE A 32 12.52 8.17 -5.20
CA PHE A 32 11.59 9.07 -4.51
C PHE A 32 10.13 8.91 -4.93
N CYS A 33 9.82 7.90 -5.75
CA CYS A 33 8.46 7.68 -6.24
C CYS A 33 7.63 6.86 -5.27
N TYR A 34 6.71 7.48 -4.53
CA TYR A 34 5.80 6.80 -3.60
C TYR A 34 5.12 5.57 -4.21
N ARG A 35 4.57 5.68 -5.42
CA ARG A 35 3.89 4.55 -6.08
C ARG A 35 4.83 3.38 -6.33
N HIS A 36 6.05 3.65 -6.81
CA HIS A 36 7.04 2.62 -7.03
C HIS A 36 7.46 1.94 -5.73
N GLN A 37 7.69 2.72 -4.66
CA GLN A 37 8.02 2.18 -3.34
C GLN A 37 6.90 1.27 -2.81
N CYS A 38 5.62 1.64 -2.99
CA CYS A 38 4.52 0.77 -2.64
C CYS A 38 4.54 -0.54 -3.42
N PHE A 39 4.82 -0.51 -4.73
CA PHE A 39 4.92 -1.73 -5.55
C PHE A 39 6.08 -2.61 -5.12
N GLU A 40 7.25 -2.06 -4.84
CA GLU A 40 8.40 -2.83 -4.38
C GLU A 40 8.16 -3.43 -2.99
N THR A 41 7.53 -2.70 -2.07
CA THR A 41 7.13 -3.25 -0.76
C THR A 41 6.21 -4.45 -0.94
N THR A 42 5.14 -4.32 -1.74
CA THR A 42 4.23 -5.42 -2.04
C THR A 42 4.99 -6.63 -2.62
N LYS A 43 5.83 -6.39 -3.62
CA LYS A 43 6.62 -7.43 -4.29
C LYS A 43 7.54 -8.19 -3.32
N GLN A 44 8.19 -7.49 -2.39
CA GLN A 44 9.02 -8.13 -1.38
C GLN A 44 8.20 -8.95 -0.39
N VAL A 45 7.08 -8.43 0.09
CA VAL A 45 6.18 -9.13 1.01
C VAL A 45 5.64 -10.42 0.38
N VAL A 46 5.09 -10.36 -0.84
CA VAL A 46 4.53 -11.54 -1.50
C VAL A 46 5.61 -12.57 -1.83
N LYS A 47 6.83 -12.13 -2.15
CA LYS A 47 7.98 -13.01 -2.36
C LYS A 47 8.35 -13.77 -1.08
N LEU A 48 8.43 -13.07 0.05
CA LEU A 48 8.74 -13.68 1.36
C LEU A 48 7.67 -14.67 1.80
N LEU A 49 6.41 -14.39 1.50
CA LEU A 49 5.28 -15.26 1.82
C LEU A 49 5.05 -16.39 0.80
N GLY A 50 5.76 -16.38 -0.33
CA GLY A 50 5.55 -17.34 -1.41
C GLY A 50 4.17 -17.26 -2.07
N ILE A 51 3.54 -16.08 -2.07
CA ILE A 51 2.21 -15.89 -2.65
C ILE A 51 2.33 -15.86 -4.17
N PRO A 52 1.62 -16.75 -4.89
CA PRO A 52 1.70 -16.82 -6.35
C PRO A 52 1.03 -15.60 -7.01
N GLU A 53 1.45 -15.30 -8.22
CA GLU A 53 0.83 -14.26 -9.05
C GLU A 53 -0.69 -14.53 -9.22
N GLY A 54 -1.48 -13.47 -9.22
CA GLY A 54 -2.94 -13.55 -9.28
C GLY A 54 -3.63 -13.85 -7.93
N LYS A 55 -2.87 -14.09 -6.85
CA LYS A 55 -3.41 -14.28 -5.49
C LYS A 55 -3.23 -13.05 -4.60
N TYR A 56 -2.77 -11.97 -5.15
CA TYR A 56 -2.67 -10.68 -4.48
C TYR A 56 -2.98 -9.54 -5.45
N SER A 57 -3.36 -8.42 -4.91
CA SER A 57 -3.52 -7.17 -5.65
C SER A 57 -3.03 -6.00 -4.80
N GLN A 58 -2.74 -4.88 -5.46
CA GLN A 58 -2.39 -3.66 -4.79
C GLN A 58 -3.37 -2.55 -5.13
N THR A 59 -3.87 -1.91 -4.10
CA THR A 59 -4.82 -0.82 -4.19
C THR A 59 -4.32 0.40 -3.41
N PHE A 60 -4.99 1.51 -3.55
CA PHE A 60 -4.66 2.75 -2.83
C PHE A 60 -5.92 3.24 -2.13
N GLN A 61 -5.76 3.43 -0.82
CA GLN A 61 -6.80 3.91 0.05
C GLN A 61 -6.83 5.44 0.09
N SER A 62 -7.92 5.97 0.60
CA SER A 62 -8.19 7.39 0.86
C SER A 62 -8.15 8.27 -0.38
N ARG A 63 -9.19 9.04 -0.57
CA ARG A 63 -9.28 10.07 -1.61
C ARG A 63 -10.12 11.24 -1.11
N LEU A 64 -9.62 12.44 -1.32
CA LEU A 64 -10.39 13.65 -1.09
C LEU A 64 -11.04 14.12 -2.38
N ALA A 65 -12.23 14.70 -2.27
CA ALA A 65 -12.93 15.29 -3.41
C ALA A 65 -12.08 16.37 -4.09
N GLY A 66 -12.18 16.43 -5.41
CA GLY A 66 -11.54 17.48 -6.22
C GLY A 66 -10.20 17.12 -6.85
N ASP A 67 -9.56 16.01 -6.45
CA ASP A 67 -8.30 15.54 -7.03
C ASP A 67 -8.41 14.13 -7.60
N LYS A 68 -7.58 13.81 -8.60
CA LYS A 68 -7.39 12.43 -9.06
C LYS A 68 -6.31 11.77 -8.22
N TRP A 69 -6.69 10.80 -7.40
CA TRP A 69 -5.80 10.03 -6.54
C TRP A 69 -5.26 8.79 -7.24
N LEU A 70 -4.24 8.16 -6.65
CA LEU A 70 -3.71 6.89 -7.15
C LEU A 70 -4.81 5.83 -7.20
N THR A 71 -4.74 4.98 -8.20
CA THR A 71 -5.68 3.89 -8.48
C THR A 71 -4.91 2.59 -8.63
N PRO A 72 -5.58 1.40 -8.44
CA PRO A 72 -7.01 1.17 -8.14
C PRO A 72 -7.41 1.66 -6.75
N TYR A 73 -8.69 1.98 -6.54
CA TYR A 73 -9.20 2.38 -5.23
C TYR A 73 -9.61 1.17 -4.41
N THR A 74 -9.20 1.13 -3.14
CA THR A 74 -9.39 -0.01 -2.24
C THR A 74 -10.87 -0.35 -2.06
N ASP A 75 -11.72 0.62 -1.75
CA ASP A 75 -13.16 0.46 -1.58
C ASP A 75 -13.85 -0.15 -2.82
N VAL A 76 -13.46 0.31 -4.00
CA VAL A 76 -14.03 -0.18 -5.26
C VAL A 76 -13.61 -1.63 -5.56
N GLU A 77 -12.34 -1.95 -5.30
CA GLU A 77 -11.83 -3.30 -5.63
C GLU A 77 -12.32 -4.35 -4.61
N ILE A 78 -12.35 -4.04 -3.32
CA ILE A 78 -12.83 -4.95 -2.28
C ILE A 78 -14.27 -5.39 -2.54
N ASN A 79 -15.14 -4.46 -2.95
CA ASN A 79 -16.55 -4.76 -3.22
C ASN A 79 -16.77 -5.72 -4.40
N LYS A 80 -15.84 -5.76 -5.37
CA LYS A 80 -15.92 -6.67 -6.53
C LYS A 80 -15.39 -8.06 -6.25
N MET A 81 -14.51 -8.22 -5.27
CA MET A 81 -13.81 -9.49 -5.01
C MET A 81 -14.73 -10.67 -4.72
N PRO A 82 -15.80 -10.54 -3.90
CA PRO A 82 -16.70 -11.65 -3.63
C PRO A 82 -17.45 -12.16 -4.87
N GLU A 83 -17.81 -11.28 -5.80
CA GLU A 83 -18.44 -11.63 -7.08
C GLU A 83 -17.47 -12.39 -7.99
N GLN A 84 -16.18 -12.16 -7.85
CA GLN A 84 -15.11 -12.89 -8.55
C GLN A 84 -14.75 -14.22 -7.87
N GLY A 85 -15.49 -14.63 -6.85
CA GLY A 85 -15.28 -15.88 -6.11
C GLY A 85 -14.26 -15.80 -4.99
N ILE A 86 -13.76 -14.60 -4.65
CA ILE A 86 -12.83 -14.40 -3.53
C ILE A 86 -13.65 -14.29 -2.25
N LYS A 87 -13.64 -15.34 -1.43
CA LYS A 87 -14.43 -15.43 -0.20
C LYS A 87 -13.64 -15.11 1.06
N LYS A 88 -12.30 -15.18 0.99
CA LYS A 88 -11.40 -14.91 2.11
C LYS A 88 -10.38 -13.86 1.67
N LEU A 89 -10.26 -12.79 2.41
CA LEU A 89 -9.40 -11.65 2.10
C LEU A 89 -8.58 -11.25 3.31
N ALA A 90 -7.27 -11.12 3.14
CA ALA A 90 -6.40 -10.42 4.08
C ALA A 90 -5.99 -9.07 3.47
N VAL A 91 -6.12 -8.00 4.23
CA VAL A 91 -5.70 -6.65 3.84
C VAL A 91 -4.58 -6.20 4.75
N VAL A 92 -3.48 -5.75 4.15
CA VAL A 92 -2.34 -5.16 4.84
C VAL A 92 -2.10 -3.75 4.31
N THR A 93 -1.76 -2.83 5.19
CA THR A 93 -1.58 -1.40 4.88
C THR A 93 -0.14 -0.93 5.15
N PRO A 94 0.89 -1.41 4.39
CA PRO A 94 2.30 -1.21 4.74
C PRO A 94 2.76 0.25 4.70
N ALA A 95 1.98 1.14 4.11
CA ALA A 95 2.27 2.58 4.09
C ALA A 95 1.86 3.30 5.37
N PHE A 96 1.16 2.61 6.28
CA PHE A 96 0.84 3.07 7.62
C PHE A 96 1.70 2.32 8.64
N VAL A 97 2.54 3.05 9.37
CA VAL A 97 3.39 2.46 10.41
C VAL A 97 2.60 2.19 11.69
N ALA A 98 1.76 3.13 12.09
CA ALA A 98 0.86 3.01 13.23
C ALA A 98 -0.60 2.98 12.78
N ASP A 99 -1.42 2.23 13.50
CA ASP A 99 -2.86 2.23 13.28
C ASP A 99 -3.45 3.61 13.53
N CYS A 100 -4.35 4.00 12.64
CA CYS A 100 -5.02 5.29 12.66
C CYS A 100 -6.47 5.11 12.19
N LEU A 101 -7.20 6.20 12.05
CA LEU A 101 -8.60 6.16 11.64
C LEU A 101 -8.80 5.42 10.30
N GLU A 102 -7.89 5.65 9.35
CA GLU A 102 -7.95 5.03 8.02
C GLU A 102 -7.74 3.52 8.07
N THR A 103 -6.94 3.00 8.99
CA THR A 103 -6.71 1.55 9.12
C THR A 103 -7.78 0.88 9.98
N LEU A 104 -8.22 1.53 11.04
CA LEU A 104 -9.18 0.97 11.99
C LEU A 104 -10.63 1.10 11.49
N GLU A 105 -11.04 2.28 11.04
CA GLU A 105 -12.40 2.53 10.58
C GLU A 105 -12.58 2.11 9.12
N GLU A 106 -11.83 2.73 8.19
CA GLU A 106 -12.08 2.50 6.76
C GLU A 106 -11.72 1.07 6.31
N ILE A 107 -10.64 0.46 6.87
CA ILE A 107 -10.25 -0.91 6.48
C ILE A 107 -10.84 -1.96 7.41
N ALA A 108 -10.57 -1.89 8.72
CA ALA A 108 -10.94 -2.99 9.60
C ALA A 108 -12.46 -3.08 9.84
N MET A 109 -13.17 -1.96 9.82
CA MET A 109 -14.62 -1.92 10.04
C MET A 109 -15.40 -1.81 8.72
N GLU A 110 -15.27 -0.73 7.97
CA GLU A 110 -16.10 -0.47 6.79
C GLU A 110 -15.82 -1.44 5.64
N ALA A 111 -14.55 -1.62 5.25
CA ALA A 111 -14.21 -2.51 4.16
C ALA A 111 -14.55 -3.97 4.49
N ASN A 112 -14.37 -4.40 5.74
CA ASN A 112 -14.80 -5.72 6.22
C ASN A 112 -16.33 -5.89 6.09
N HIS A 113 -17.09 -4.88 6.53
CA HIS A 113 -18.56 -4.90 6.42
C HIS A 113 -18.99 -5.00 4.95
N GLN A 114 -18.49 -4.12 4.10
CA GLN A 114 -18.77 -4.10 2.67
C GLN A 114 -18.41 -5.42 1.98
N PHE A 115 -17.23 -5.98 2.28
CA PHE A 115 -16.79 -7.25 1.72
C PHE A 115 -17.78 -8.38 2.05
N LYS A 116 -18.25 -8.44 3.30
CA LYS A 116 -19.25 -9.44 3.74
C LYS A 116 -20.64 -9.21 3.13
N GLU A 117 -21.09 -7.97 3.01
CA GLU A 117 -22.36 -7.64 2.34
C GLU A 117 -22.37 -8.08 0.88
N HIS A 118 -21.24 -8.02 0.18
CA HIS A 118 -21.11 -8.51 -1.19
C HIS A 118 -20.84 -10.02 -1.30
N GLY A 119 -20.94 -10.76 -0.19
CA GLY A 119 -20.87 -12.23 -0.14
C GLY A 119 -19.47 -12.78 0.14
N GLY A 120 -18.56 -11.99 0.68
CA GLY A 120 -17.32 -12.44 1.31
C GLY A 120 -17.60 -13.15 2.64
N GLU A 121 -16.71 -14.04 3.06
CA GLU A 121 -16.87 -14.87 4.26
C GLU A 121 -15.91 -14.48 5.37
N GLU A 122 -14.62 -14.40 5.06
CA GLU A 122 -13.58 -14.09 6.03
C GLU A 122 -12.78 -12.85 5.58
N PHE A 123 -12.62 -11.90 6.49
CA PHE A 123 -11.82 -10.70 6.28
C PHE A 123 -10.85 -10.51 7.44
N LEU A 124 -9.56 -10.39 7.12
CA LEU A 124 -8.51 -10.08 8.07
C LEU A 124 -7.92 -8.70 7.74
N ALA A 125 -8.12 -7.73 8.61
CA ALA A 125 -7.29 -6.53 8.62
C ALA A 125 -6.02 -6.83 9.43
N VAL A 126 -4.86 -6.83 8.76
CA VAL A 126 -3.58 -7.03 9.43
C VAL A 126 -3.22 -5.75 10.16
N PRO A 127 -2.93 -5.78 11.47
CA PRO A 127 -2.51 -4.58 12.22
C PRO A 127 -1.27 -3.92 11.60
N CYS A 128 -1.14 -2.62 11.79
CA CYS A 128 0.10 -1.92 11.49
C CYS A 128 1.23 -2.34 12.43
N LEU A 129 2.44 -1.91 12.15
CA LEU A 129 3.61 -2.26 12.97
C LEU A 129 3.52 -1.73 14.40
N ASN A 130 2.88 -0.59 14.59
CA ASN A 130 2.67 0.04 15.90
C ASN A 130 3.97 0.11 16.73
N ASP A 131 4.01 -0.55 17.85
CA ASP A 131 5.13 -0.63 18.79
C ASP A 131 5.86 -2.00 18.77
N GLU A 132 5.74 -2.75 17.68
CA GLU A 132 6.44 -4.04 17.53
C GLU A 132 7.96 -3.88 17.72
N ASP A 133 8.53 -4.76 18.53
CA ASP A 133 9.94 -4.70 18.96
C ASP A 133 10.91 -4.70 17.78
N GLU A 134 10.67 -5.51 16.75
CA GLU A 134 11.49 -5.59 15.55
C GLU A 134 11.50 -4.26 14.79
N TRP A 135 10.35 -3.62 14.65
CA TRP A 135 10.24 -2.31 14.01
C TRP A 135 10.95 -1.22 14.82
N CYS A 136 10.68 -1.16 16.12
CA CYS A 136 11.36 -0.23 17.03
C CYS A 136 12.88 -0.42 16.99
N GLY A 137 13.34 -1.67 16.93
CA GLY A 137 14.75 -2.03 16.80
C GLY A 137 15.37 -1.51 15.49
N VAL A 138 14.67 -1.62 14.37
CA VAL A 138 15.11 -1.07 13.07
C VAL A 138 15.32 0.44 13.17
N VAL A 139 14.32 1.18 13.70
CA VAL A 139 14.40 2.64 13.86
C VAL A 139 15.55 3.04 14.79
N ALA A 140 15.70 2.34 15.92
CA ALA A 140 16.80 2.60 16.86
C ALA A 140 18.17 2.38 16.22
N ASN A 141 18.34 1.36 15.38
CA ASN A 141 19.58 1.09 14.66
C ASN A 141 19.89 2.19 13.64
N TRP A 142 18.92 2.67 12.88
CA TRP A 142 19.13 3.81 11.96
C TRP A 142 19.67 5.05 12.69
N ILE A 143 19.16 5.34 13.89
CA ILE A 143 19.60 6.49 14.69
C ILE A 143 21.04 6.27 15.19
N LYS A 144 21.37 5.06 15.66
CA LYS A 144 22.73 4.71 16.10
C LYS A 144 23.75 4.80 14.97
N ASP A 145 23.40 4.27 13.79
CA ASP A 145 24.26 4.29 12.61
C ASP A 145 24.53 5.72 12.16
N TRP A 146 23.50 6.58 12.19
CA TRP A 146 23.68 8.01 11.90
C TRP A 146 24.58 8.70 12.92
N GLY A 147 24.40 8.45 14.22
CA GLY A 147 25.23 9.03 15.27
C GLY A 147 26.69 8.56 15.26
N SER A 148 26.96 7.38 14.69
CA SER A 148 28.33 6.85 14.56
C SER A 148 29.11 7.42 13.37
N GLN A 149 28.45 8.15 12.46
CA GLN A 149 29.06 8.79 11.27
C GLN A 149 29.50 10.25 11.56
N SER A 150 29.24 10.75 12.76
CA SER A 150 29.62 12.07 13.24
C SER A 150 30.93 12.01 14.02
#